data_e34ced248dc5984330a5d37217705bc4
#
_entry.id   e34ced248dc5984330a5d37217705bc4
#
_cell.length_a   1.000
_cell.length_b   1.000
_cell.length_c   1.000
_cell.angle_alpha   90.00
_cell.angle_beta   90.00
_cell.angle_gamma   90.00
#
_symmetry.space_group_name_H-M   'P 1'
#
loop_
_entity.id
_entity.type
_entity.pdbx_description
1 polymer ?
#
loop_
_entity_poly.entity_id
_entity_poly.type
_entity_poly.pdbx_seq_one_letter_code
_entity_poly.pdbx_strand_id
1 'polypeptide(L)'
;PMRGDLAKREPGMLARWTDDDLYGIIRAAKKGKKTFILHDGPPYANGSIHIGHSVNKILKDIIVKSKGLSGYDSPYVPGWDCHGLPIELKVEQEYGKPGEKFTAAEFRAKCREYAATQVDGQRKDFIRLGVLGDWSHPYLTMDFKTEANIIRALGKIIGNGHLHKGAKPVHWCVDCRSALAEAEVEYYDKTSPSIDVAFQAVDQDALKAKFAVSNVNGPISLVIWTTTPWTLP
;
A
#
# COMPACT_ATOMS: atom_id res chain seq x y z
N PRO A 1 23.91 -30.32 24.48
CA PRO A 1 22.93 -29.59 25.28
C PRO A 1 21.69 -29.28 24.44
N MET A 2 20.53 -29.46 24.99
CA MET A 2 19.23 -29.23 24.33
C MET A 2 18.97 -27.73 24.00
N ARG A 3 19.81 -26.81 24.45
CA ARG A 3 19.68 -25.38 24.15
C ARG A 3 20.39 -25.06 22.83
N GLY A 4 19.61 -24.68 21.81
CA GLY A 4 20.15 -24.28 20.50
C GLY A 4 20.98 -22.99 20.53
N ASP A 5 20.73 -22.14 21.52
CA ASP A 5 21.38 -20.82 21.71
C ASP A 5 21.43 -19.99 20.40
N LEU A 6 20.30 -20.01 19.65
CA LEU A 6 20.21 -19.47 18.29
C LEU A 6 20.53 -17.98 18.23
N ALA A 7 20.07 -17.21 19.21
CA ALA A 7 20.32 -15.77 19.26
C ALA A 7 21.84 -15.42 19.22
N LYS A 8 22.69 -16.28 19.80
CA LYS A 8 24.17 -16.10 19.75
C LYS A 8 24.83 -16.75 18.54
N ARG A 9 24.26 -17.85 18.03
CA ARG A 9 24.85 -18.63 16.94
C ARG A 9 24.51 -18.08 15.56
N GLU A 10 23.28 -17.61 15.35
CA GLU A 10 22.81 -17.12 14.06
C GLU A 10 23.66 -16.00 13.46
N PRO A 11 24.08 -14.95 14.22
CA PRO A 11 24.93 -13.91 13.65
C PRO A 11 26.21 -14.45 13.03
N GLY A 12 26.89 -15.40 13.69
CA GLY A 12 28.09 -16.03 13.14
C GLY A 12 27.81 -16.93 11.92
N MET A 13 26.63 -17.55 11.85
CA MET A 13 26.23 -18.31 10.66
C MET A 13 25.99 -17.39 9.48
N LEU A 14 25.31 -16.27 9.70
CA LEU A 14 25.04 -15.29 8.65
C LEU A 14 26.32 -14.62 8.14
N ALA A 15 27.25 -14.27 9.03
CA ALA A 15 28.56 -13.74 8.65
C ALA A 15 29.28 -14.72 7.71
N ARG A 16 29.35 -15.99 8.08
CA ARG A 16 29.96 -17.02 7.23
C ARG A 16 29.26 -17.15 5.87
N TRP A 17 27.92 -17.13 5.83
CA TRP A 17 27.18 -17.20 4.56
C TRP A 17 27.46 -16.02 3.64
N THR A 18 27.69 -14.85 4.23
CA THR A 18 28.05 -13.63 3.50
C THR A 18 29.51 -13.72 3.01
N ASP A 19 30.44 -14.10 3.87
CA ASP A 19 31.89 -14.19 3.55
C ASP A 19 32.15 -15.25 2.45
N ASP A 20 31.42 -16.37 2.48
CA ASP A 20 31.51 -17.45 1.51
C ASP A 20 30.71 -17.17 0.21
N ASP A 21 29.96 -16.08 0.12
CA ASP A 21 28.98 -15.81 -0.97
C ASP A 21 28.05 -17.02 -1.21
N LEU A 22 27.45 -17.55 -0.15
CA LEU A 22 26.62 -18.75 -0.22
C LEU A 22 25.53 -18.65 -1.27
N TYR A 23 24.88 -17.49 -1.43
CA TYR A 23 23.85 -17.31 -2.44
C TYR A 23 24.41 -17.44 -3.85
N GLY A 24 25.55 -16.81 -4.15
CA GLY A 24 26.25 -16.93 -5.44
C GLY A 24 26.66 -18.37 -5.75
N ILE A 25 27.20 -19.11 -4.76
CA ILE A 25 27.52 -20.52 -4.89
C ILE A 25 26.28 -21.35 -5.26
N ILE A 26 25.16 -21.14 -4.57
CA ILE A 26 23.90 -21.85 -4.87
C ILE A 26 23.44 -21.52 -6.30
N ARG A 27 23.47 -20.25 -6.71
CA ARG A 27 23.09 -19.83 -8.06
C ARG A 27 23.96 -20.49 -9.13
N ALA A 28 25.27 -20.52 -8.94
CA ALA A 28 26.21 -21.16 -9.86
C ALA A 28 25.96 -22.68 -9.99
N ALA A 29 25.76 -23.38 -8.85
CA ALA A 29 25.50 -24.81 -8.80
C ALA A 29 24.17 -25.22 -9.45
N LYS A 30 23.19 -24.28 -9.55
CA LYS A 30 21.85 -24.53 -10.11
C LYS A 30 21.70 -24.05 -11.56
N LYS A 31 22.74 -23.44 -12.15
CA LYS A 31 22.71 -22.94 -13.52
C LYS A 31 22.34 -24.05 -14.51
N GLY A 32 21.34 -23.76 -15.36
CA GLY A 32 20.85 -24.70 -16.36
C GLY A 32 19.85 -25.76 -15.85
N LYS A 33 19.50 -25.76 -14.57
CA LYS A 33 18.41 -26.57 -14.03
C LYS A 33 17.06 -25.96 -14.39
N LYS A 34 15.97 -26.74 -14.24
CA LYS A 34 14.60 -26.24 -14.42
C LYS A 34 14.34 -25.09 -13.45
N THR A 35 13.91 -23.96 -13.98
CA THR A 35 13.67 -22.76 -13.19
C THR A 35 12.38 -22.85 -12.39
N PHE A 36 12.41 -22.39 -11.13
CA PHE A 36 11.25 -22.13 -10.32
C PHE A 36 11.35 -20.70 -9.78
N ILE A 37 10.43 -19.83 -10.16
CA ILE A 37 10.39 -18.44 -9.73
C ILE A 37 9.24 -18.25 -8.76
N LEU A 38 9.57 -17.85 -7.54
CA LEU A 38 8.60 -17.34 -6.58
C LEU A 38 8.55 -15.81 -6.72
N HIS A 39 7.43 -15.32 -7.23
CA HIS A 39 7.22 -13.87 -7.33
C HIS A 39 7.05 -13.27 -5.92
N ASP A 40 7.85 -12.25 -5.59
CA ASP A 40 7.70 -11.54 -4.32
C ASP A 40 6.56 -10.53 -4.40
N GLY A 41 5.62 -10.57 -3.44
CA GLY A 41 4.76 -9.44 -3.15
C GLY A 41 5.59 -8.45 -2.32
N PRO A 42 5.97 -7.29 -2.90
CA PRO A 42 6.92 -6.39 -2.26
C PRO A 42 6.33 -5.77 -1.01
N PRO A 43 7.04 -5.79 0.14
CA PRO A 43 6.61 -5.06 1.32
C PRO A 43 6.68 -3.55 1.08
N TYR A 44 5.89 -2.81 1.83
CA TYR A 44 5.88 -1.37 1.76
C TYR A 44 7.10 -0.76 2.47
N ALA A 45 7.78 0.17 1.81
CA ALA A 45 8.99 0.81 2.30
C ALA A 45 8.67 1.92 3.33
N ASN A 46 7.99 1.55 4.41
CA ASN A 46 7.59 2.48 5.46
C ASN A 46 7.60 1.81 6.84
N GLY A 47 8.46 2.27 7.73
CA GLY A 47 8.62 1.77 9.08
C GLY A 47 9.40 0.45 9.19
N SER A 48 9.57 -0.01 10.42
CA SER A 48 10.26 -1.25 10.74
C SER A 48 9.42 -2.47 10.37
N ILE A 49 10.07 -3.60 10.16
CA ILE A 49 9.36 -4.86 9.95
C ILE A 49 8.60 -5.27 11.22
N HIS A 50 7.53 -6.00 11.04
CA HIS A 50 6.75 -6.63 12.10
C HIS A 50 6.60 -8.14 11.86
N ILE A 51 5.98 -8.85 12.80
CA ILE A 51 5.85 -10.31 12.71
C ILE A 51 5.21 -10.79 11.40
N GLY A 52 4.27 -10.04 10.84
CA GLY A 52 3.65 -10.37 9.54
C GLY A 52 4.65 -10.37 8.39
N HIS A 53 5.56 -9.39 8.36
CA HIS A 53 6.67 -9.36 7.41
C HIS A 53 7.60 -10.56 7.59
N SER A 54 7.94 -10.88 8.85
CA SER A 54 8.82 -12.00 9.17
C SER A 54 8.23 -13.33 8.72
N VAL A 55 6.95 -13.59 9.04
CA VAL A 55 6.24 -14.81 8.61
C VAL A 55 6.22 -14.90 7.07
N ASN A 56 5.86 -13.84 6.38
CA ASN A 56 5.80 -13.81 4.92
C ASN A 56 7.16 -14.14 4.28
N LYS A 57 8.23 -13.47 4.72
CA LYS A 57 9.57 -13.65 4.17
C LYS A 57 10.16 -15.01 4.51
N ILE A 58 9.96 -15.50 5.71
CA ILE A 58 10.45 -16.84 6.14
C ILE A 58 9.74 -17.95 5.34
N LEU A 59 8.41 -17.86 5.14
CA LEU A 59 7.69 -18.84 4.33
C LEU A 59 8.17 -18.85 2.87
N LYS A 60 8.41 -17.70 2.27
CA LYS A 60 9.00 -17.59 0.93
C LYS A 60 10.39 -18.20 0.87
N ASP A 61 11.24 -17.92 1.84
CA ASP A 61 12.59 -18.46 1.93
C ASP A 61 12.58 -19.99 2.05
N ILE A 62 11.68 -20.54 2.87
CA ILE A 62 11.48 -21.99 2.99
C ILE A 62 11.11 -22.60 1.63
N ILE A 63 10.17 -21.98 0.89
CA ILE A 63 9.76 -22.46 -0.43
C ILE A 63 10.94 -22.42 -1.41
N VAL A 64 11.66 -21.30 -1.49
CA VAL A 64 12.80 -21.13 -2.39
C VAL A 64 13.91 -22.15 -2.08
N LYS A 65 14.26 -22.30 -0.81
CA LYS A 65 15.26 -23.29 -0.36
C LYS A 65 14.81 -24.72 -0.64
N SER A 66 13.56 -25.06 -0.34
CA SER A 66 13.00 -26.40 -0.61
C SER A 66 13.04 -26.74 -2.10
N LYS A 67 12.66 -25.79 -2.97
CA LYS A 67 12.74 -25.99 -4.43
C LYS A 67 14.19 -26.13 -4.90
N GLY A 68 15.10 -25.31 -4.36
CA GLY A 68 16.53 -25.45 -4.62
C GLY A 68 17.07 -26.84 -4.23
N LEU A 69 16.71 -27.36 -3.05
CA LEU A 69 17.09 -28.68 -2.59
C LEU A 69 16.47 -29.78 -3.46
N SER A 70 15.27 -29.57 -3.98
CA SER A 70 14.60 -30.49 -4.94
C SER A 70 15.15 -30.44 -6.36
N GLY A 71 16.27 -29.75 -6.59
CA GLY A 71 16.96 -29.75 -7.87
C GLY A 71 16.58 -28.62 -8.84
N TYR A 72 15.74 -27.69 -8.43
CA TYR A 72 15.38 -26.53 -9.26
C TYR A 72 16.43 -25.40 -9.14
N ASP A 73 16.51 -24.60 -10.20
CA ASP A 73 17.11 -23.28 -10.15
C ASP A 73 16.04 -22.28 -9.64
N SER A 74 16.15 -21.91 -8.36
CA SER A 74 15.16 -21.12 -7.65
C SER A 74 15.77 -19.76 -7.21
N PRO A 75 15.88 -18.79 -8.14
CA PRO A 75 16.31 -17.44 -7.77
C PRO A 75 15.28 -16.74 -6.92
N TYR A 76 15.74 -15.87 -6.02
CA TYR A 76 14.89 -14.98 -5.26
C TYR A 76 15.40 -13.55 -5.37
N VAL A 77 14.57 -12.68 -5.95
CA VAL A 77 14.81 -11.25 -6.03
C VAL A 77 13.83 -10.57 -5.08
N PRO A 78 14.32 -10.00 -3.97
CA PRO A 78 13.47 -9.25 -3.04
C PRO A 78 12.99 -7.96 -3.69
N GLY A 79 11.82 -7.47 -3.27
CA GLY A 79 11.28 -6.22 -3.78
C GLY A 79 10.69 -5.35 -2.69
N TRP A 80 10.48 -4.06 -3.02
CA TRP A 80 9.80 -3.08 -2.19
C TRP A 80 8.84 -2.21 -2.98
N ASP A 81 7.69 -1.92 -2.37
CA ASP A 81 6.78 -0.87 -2.79
C ASP A 81 7.20 0.44 -2.13
N CYS A 82 7.54 1.44 -2.95
CA CYS A 82 8.22 2.67 -2.52
C CYS A 82 7.38 3.93 -2.77
N HIS A 83 6.08 3.80 -3.06
CA HIS A 83 5.20 4.92 -3.36
C HIS A 83 3.97 4.94 -2.44
N GLY A 84 3.30 6.08 -2.41
CA GLY A 84 1.99 6.21 -1.83
C GLY A 84 1.90 7.15 -0.65
N LEU A 85 0.66 7.41 -0.26
CA LEU A 85 0.27 8.41 0.72
C LEU A 85 0.96 8.25 2.09
N PRO A 86 1.13 7.05 2.67
CA PRO A 86 1.80 6.93 3.97
C PRO A 86 3.26 7.39 3.98
N ILE A 87 4.00 7.22 2.87
CA ILE A 87 5.36 7.77 2.72
C ILE A 87 5.29 9.29 2.61
N GLU A 88 4.39 9.80 1.77
CA GLU A 88 4.20 11.24 1.58
C GLU A 88 3.83 11.95 2.88
N LEU A 89 2.92 11.37 3.67
CA LEU A 89 2.53 11.91 4.98
C LEU A 89 3.69 11.97 5.97
N LYS A 90 4.58 10.97 5.98
CA LYS A 90 5.77 10.99 6.84
C LYS A 90 6.73 12.10 6.45
N VAL A 91 6.97 12.26 5.16
CA VAL A 91 7.82 13.33 4.63
C VAL A 91 7.18 14.70 4.87
N GLU A 92 5.86 14.83 4.70
CA GLU A 92 5.13 16.05 4.99
C GLU A 92 5.20 16.44 6.47
N GLN A 93 5.05 15.49 7.39
CA GLN A 93 5.19 15.71 8.82
C GLN A 93 6.58 16.23 9.20
N GLU A 94 7.63 15.76 8.52
CA GLU A 94 9.01 16.13 8.82
C GLU A 94 9.44 17.43 8.13
N TYR A 95 9.03 17.65 6.88
CA TYR A 95 9.55 18.75 6.05
C TYR A 95 8.51 19.82 5.70
N GLY A 96 7.21 19.54 5.84
CA GLY A 96 6.09 20.40 5.45
C GLY A 96 5.49 20.04 4.10
N LYS A 97 4.35 20.68 3.80
CA LYS A 97 3.54 20.38 2.60
C LYS A 97 4.22 20.76 1.29
N PRO A 98 4.04 19.95 0.22
CA PRO A 98 4.47 20.35 -1.11
C PRO A 98 3.71 21.59 -1.59
N GLY A 99 4.39 22.47 -2.31
CA GLY A 99 3.83 23.73 -2.80
C GLY A 99 3.94 24.91 -1.83
N GLU A 100 4.30 24.69 -0.56
CA GLU A 100 4.57 25.74 0.42
C GLU A 100 6.06 26.04 0.55
N LYS A 101 6.86 25.03 0.88
CA LYS A 101 8.32 25.16 1.08
C LYS A 101 9.14 24.49 -0.01
N PHE A 102 8.56 23.54 -0.69
CA PHE A 102 9.22 22.68 -1.68
C PHE A 102 8.39 22.61 -2.95
N THR A 103 9.06 22.54 -4.09
CA THR A 103 8.42 22.17 -5.35
C THR A 103 7.99 20.69 -5.29
N ALA A 104 7.07 20.29 -6.13
CA ALA A 104 6.65 18.89 -6.23
C ALA A 104 7.82 17.95 -6.58
N ALA A 105 8.81 18.41 -7.34
CA ALA A 105 10.00 17.63 -7.67
C ALA A 105 10.90 17.40 -6.46
N GLU A 106 11.16 18.44 -5.68
CA GLU A 106 11.95 18.35 -4.44
C GLU A 106 11.25 17.50 -3.40
N PHE A 107 9.94 17.61 -3.27
CA PHE A 107 9.16 16.77 -2.35
C PHE A 107 9.24 15.29 -2.75
N ARG A 108 9.11 14.95 -4.05
CA ARG A 108 9.30 13.57 -4.53
C ARG A 108 10.70 13.04 -4.29
N ALA A 109 11.73 13.89 -4.41
CA ALA A 109 13.11 13.49 -4.09
C ALA A 109 13.23 13.10 -2.61
N LYS A 110 12.63 13.87 -1.69
CA LYS A 110 12.60 13.54 -0.26
C LYS A 110 11.84 12.24 0.04
N CYS A 111 10.73 11.99 -0.66
CA CYS A 111 10.02 10.71 -0.54
C CYS A 111 10.90 9.52 -0.99
N ARG A 112 11.67 9.68 -2.06
CA ARG A 112 12.63 8.65 -2.52
C ARG A 112 13.75 8.41 -1.51
N GLU A 113 14.31 9.47 -0.92
CA GLU A 113 15.33 9.37 0.13
C GLU A 113 14.78 8.64 1.37
N TYR A 114 13.58 9.01 1.81
CA TYR A 114 12.90 8.33 2.91
C TYR A 114 12.70 6.85 2.61
N ALA A 115 12.10 6.53 1.45
CA ALA A 115 11.85 5.15 1.04
C ALA A 115 13.16 4.33 0.96
N ALA A 116 14.25 4.89 0.41
CA ALA A 116 15.54 4.25 0.34
C ALA A 116 16.10 3.90 1.74
N THR A 117 15.92 4.80 2.71
CA THR A 117 16.31 4.55 4.11
C THR A 117 15.51 3.39 4.72
N GLN A 118 14.20 3.33 4.45
CA GLN A 118 13.34 2.24 4.93
C GLN A 118 13.70 0.90 4.29
N VAL A 119 13.95 0.89 2.98
CA VAL A 119 14.43 -0.28 2.24
C VAL A 119 15.72 -0.83 2.86
N ASP A 120 16.69 0.05 3.15
CA ASP A 120 17.96 -0.37 3.75
C ASP A 120 17.79 -0.97 5.14
N GLY A 121 16.96 -0.35 5.97
CA GLY A 121 16.62 -0.88 7.30
C GLY A 121 15.95 -2.24 7.23
N GLN A 122 14.87 -2.36 6.47
CA GLN A 122 14.13 -3.61 6.30
C GLN A 122 14.99 -4.72 5.65
N ARG A 123 15.85 -4.37 4.69
CA ARG A 123 16.80 -5.31 4.09
C ARG A 123 17.72 -5.94 5.14
N LYS A 124 18.30 -5.14 6.03
CA LYS A 124 19.13 -5.62 7.14
C LYS A 124 18.39 -6.59 8.04
N ASP A 125 17.14 -6.26 8.36
CA ASP A 125 16.29 -7.11 9.18
C ASP A 125 15.96 -8.45 8.51
N PHE A 126 15.62 -8.44 7.22
CA PHE A 126 15.36 -9.67 6.45
C PHE A 126 16.61 -10.55 6.29
N ILE A 127 17.78 -9.94 6.07
CA ILE A 127 19.06 -10.66 6.08
C ILE A 127 19.29 -11.28 7.47
N ARG A 128 19.00 -10.54 8.54
CA ARG A 128 19.12 -11.05 9.91
C ARG A 128 18.20 -12.26 10.17
N LEU A 129 17.06 -12.36 9.52
CA LEU A 129 16.17 -13.53 9.56
C LEU A 129 16.72 -14.74 8.77
N GLY A 130 17.86 -14.61 8.09
CA GLY A 130 18.48 -15.69 7.31
C GLY A 130 17.88 -15.90 5.92
N VAL A 131 17.12 -14.94 5.41
CA VAL A 131 16.55 -14.99 4.06
C VAL A 131 17.64 -14.84 3.03
N LEU A 132 17.78 -15.83 2.12
CA LEU A 132 18.74 -15.80 1.01
C LEU A 132 18.10 -15.23 -0.25
N GLY A 133 18.79 -14.31 -0.93
CA GLY A 133 18.31 -13.66 -2.15
C GLY A 133 19.34 -12.72 -2.76
N ASP A 134 19.01 -12.16 -3.92
CA ASP A 134 19.81 -11.10 -4.55
C ASP A 134 19.53 -9.74 -3.90
N TRP A 135 20.12 -9.52 -2.75
CA TRP A 135 19.98 -8.30 -1.97
C TRP A 135 20.70 -7.09 -2.59
N SER A 136 21.58 -7.33 -3.56
CA SER A 136 22.33 -6.29 -4.26
C SER A 136 21.55 -5.67 -5.41
N HIS A 137 20.59 -6.43 -5.98
CA HIS A 137 19.77 -5.98 -7.11
C HIS A 137 18.28 -6.18 -6.81
N PRO A 138 17.73 -5.51 -5.79
CA PRO A 138 16.32 -5.63 -5.45
C PRO A 138 15.42 -5.02 -6.53
N TYR A 139 14.17 -5.46 -6.55
CA TYR A 139 13.10 -4.81 -7.31
C TYR A 139 12.55 -3.64 -6.48
N LEU A 140 12.71 -2.41 -6.96
CA LEU A 140 12.15 -1.21 -6.32
C LEU A 140 11.14 -0.57 -7.26
N THR A 141 9.93 -0.31 -6.77
CA THR A 141 8.90 0.35 -7.59
C THR A 141 9.30 1.78 -7.97
N MET A 142 10.17 2.42 -7.15
CA MET A 142 10.69 3.76 -7.42
C MET A 142 11.86 3.83 -8.40
N ASP A 143 12.41 2.70 -8.85
CA ASP A 143 13.45 2.71 -9.88
C ASP A 143 12.89 3.24 -11.20
N PHE A 144 13.59 4.16 -11.84
CA PHE A 144 13.14 4.77 -13.10
C PHE A 144 12.82 3.76 -14.19
N LYS A 145 13.57 2.66 -14.26
CA LYS A 145 13.30 1.55 -15.18
C LYS A 145 11.97 0.87 -14.84
N THR A 146 11.69 0.68 -13.56
CA THR A 146 10.45 0.06 -13.07
C THR A 146 9.27 0.98 -13.33
N GLU A 147 9.37 2.26 -13.00
CA GLU A 147 8.34 3.27 -13.29
C GLU A 147 8.03 3.34 -14.80
N ALA A 148 9.06 3.36 -15.64
CA ALA A 148 8.88 3.34 -17.08
C ALA A 148 8.16 2.07 -17.58
N ASN A 149 8.44 0.91 -16.98
CA ASN A 149 7.76 -0.34 -17.34
C ASN A 149 6.31 -0.36 -16.87
N ILE A 150 6.00 0.23 -15.70
CA ILE A 150 4.61 0.39 -15.22
C ILE A 150 3.82 1.26 -16.20
N ILE A 151 4.37 2.39 -16.64
CA ILE A 151 3.74 3.27 -17.63
C ILE A 151 3.52 2.54 -18.96
N ARG A 152 4.50 1.77 -19.45
CA ARG A 152 4.37 0.98 -20.67
C ARG A 152 3.29 -0.10 -20.55
N ALA A 153 3.19 -0.77 -19.40
CA ALA A 153 2.15 -1.76 -19.15
C ALA A 153 0.76 -1.11 -19.17
N LEU A 154 0.61 0.05 -18.48
CA LEU A 154 -0.63 0.83 -18.52
C LEU A 154 -0.98 1.25 -19.95
N GLY A 155 0.01 1.71 -20.73
CA GLY A 155 -0.19 2.07 -22.15
C GLY A 155 -0.73 0.92 -22.98
N LYS A 156 -0.29 -0.34 -22.74
CA LYS A 156 -0.85 -1.52 -23.40
C LYS A 156 -2.29 -1.80 -22.99
N ILE A 157 -2.63 -1.64 -21.71
CA ILE A 157 -4.01 -1.78 -21.19
C ILE A 157 -4.93 -0.75 -21.87
N ILE A 158 -4.48 0.49 -21.99
CA ILE A 158 -5.22 1.55 -22.70
C ILE A 158 -5.40 1.21 -24.17
N GLY A 159 -4.32 0.79 -24.84
CA GLY A 159 -4.36 0.41 -26.27
C GLY A 159 -5.29 -0.75 -26.57
N ASN A 160 -5.51 -1.65 -25.60
CA ASN A 160 -6.44 -2.76 -25.68
C ASN A 160 -7.90 -2.38 -25.31
N GLY A 161 -8.19 -1.10 -25.03
CA GLY A 161 -9.54 -0.62 -24.75
C GLY A 161 -10.07 -0.96 -23.35
N HIS A 162 -9.22 -1.32 -22.42
CA HIS A 162 -9.63 -1.71 -21.06
C HIS A 162 -9.73 -0.54 -20.06
N LEU A 163 -9.37 0.67 -20.47
CA LEU A 163 -9.49 1.86 -19.62
C LEU A 163 -10.70 2.70 -20.03
N HIS A 164 -11.57 2.97 -19.07
CA HIS A 164 -12.75 3.82 -19.25
C HIS A 164 -12.75 4.96 -18.24
N LYS A 165 -13.21 6.13 -18.68
CA LYS A 165 -13.48 7.25 -17.78
C LYS A 165 -14.90 7.11 -17.25
N GLY A 166 -15.08 7.14 -15.94
CA GLY A 166 -16.38 7.08 -15.27
C GLY A 166 -16.39 7.93 -14.02
N ALA A 167 -17.58 8.14 -13.46
CA ALA A 167 -17.79 8.77 -12.17
C ALA A 167 -18.22 7.71 -11.16
N LYS A 168 -17.55 7.69 -10.00
CA LYS A 168 -17.88 6.82 -8.87
C LYS A 168 -17.67 7.60 -7.57
N PRO A 169 -18.59 7.54 -6.59
CA PRO A 169 -18.31 8.07 -5.27
C PRO A 169 -17.08 7.41 -4.66
N VAL A 170 -16.19 8.23 -4.14
CA VAL A 170 -14.96 7.77 -3.48
C VAL A 170 -14.78 8.52 -2.16
N HIS A 171 -14.11 7.89 -1.19
CA HIS A 171 -13.68 8.58 0.02
C HIS A 171 -12.64 9.64 -0.34
N TRP A 172 -12.80 10.82 0.22
CA TRP A 172 -11.91 11.96 -0.01
C TRP A 172 -11.46 12.56 1.32
N CYS A 173 -10.16 12.69 1.50
CA CYS A 173 -9.57 13.40 2.63
C CYS A 173 -9.37 14.88 2.26
N VAL A 174 -10.04 15.77 2.98
CA VAL A 174 -9.93 17.22 2.74
C VAL A 174 -8.58 17.78 3.18
N ASP A 175 -7.95 17.17 4.17
CA ASP A 175 -6.64 17.59 4.69
C ASP A 175 -5.52 17.15 3.77
N CYS A 176 -5.54 15.89 3.33
CA CYS A 176 -4.58 15.34 2.37
C CYS A 176 -4.84 15.79 0.93
N ARG A 177 -6.05 16.29 0.64
CA ARG A 177 -6.52 16.65 -0.72
C ARG A 177 -6.36 15.51 -1.72
N SER A 178 -6.72 14.32 -1.28
CA SER A 178 -6.57 13.07 -2.04
C SER A 178 -7.77 12.13 -1.86
N ALA A 179 -8.05 11.34 -2.89
CA ALA A 179 -8.93 10.19 -2.76
C ALA A 179 -8.25 9.13 -1.89
N LEU A 180 -9.05 8.41 -1.10
CA LEU A 180 -8.57 7.33 -0.25
C LEU A 180 -9.03 5.98 -0.81
N ALA A 181 -8.13 4.99 -0.77
CA ALA A 181 -8.52 3.60 -0.90
C ALA A 181 -9.29 3.17 0.37
N GLU A 182 -10.12 2.14 0.26
CA GLU A 182 -10.92 1.66 1.39
C GLU A 182 -10.06 1.27 2.61
N ALA A 183 -8.87 0.70 2.36
CA ALA A 183 -7.92 0.34 3.41
C ALA A 183 -7.22 1.54 4.09
N GLU A 184 -7.34 2.73 3.52
CA GLU A 184 -6.76 3.97 4.06
C GLU A 184 -7.77 4.77 4.88
N VAL A 185 -9.04 4.33 4.92
CA VAL A 185 -10.11 5.00 5.65
C VAL A 185 -10.04 4.59 7.11
N GLU A 186 -9.85 5.56 7.99
CA GLU A 186 -9.89 5.37 9.43
C GLU A 186 -11.18 5.93 10.00
N TYR A 187 -11.75 5.23 10.99
CA TYR A 187 -12.98 5.62 11.67
C TYR A 187 -12.69 6.01 13.11
N TYR A 188 -13.29 7.10 13.55
CA TYR A 188 -13.22 7.56 14.93
C TYR A 188 -14.54 8.21 15.33
N ASP A 189 -14.82 8.21 16.62
CA ASP A 189 -16.01 8.86 17.17
C ASP A 189 -15.95 10.37 16.96
N LYS A 190 -17.02 10.93 16.37
CA LYS A 190 -17.13 12.36 16.10
C LYS A 190 -18.49 12.86 16.49
N THR A 191 -18.53 13.96 17.26
CA THR A 191 -19.77 14.70 17.51
C THR A 191 -20.09 15.53 16.26
N SER A 192 -21.25 15.30 15.68
CA SER A 192 -21.74 16.02 14.50
C SER A 192 -23.10 16.65 14.82
N PRO A 193 -23.40 17.88 14.33
CA PRO A 193 -24.73 18.44 14.46
C PRO A 193 -25.72 17.60 13.69
N SER A 194 -26.87 17.32 14.30
CA SER A 194 -28.01 16.74 13.60
C SER A 194 -29.05 17.82 13.36
N ILE A 195 -29.62 17.84 12.20
CA ILE A 195 -30.63 18.81 11.80
C ILE A 195 -31.84 18.13 11.19
N ASP A 196 -33.00 18.72 11.41
CA ASP A 196 -34.24 18.44 10.67
C ASP A 196 -34.39 19.50 9.60
N VAL A 197 -34.63 19.08 8.34
CA VAL A 197 -34.81 19.98 7.21
C VAL A 197 -36.21 19.74 6.61
N ALA A 198 -37.01 20.81 6.55
CA ALA A 198 -38.29 20.77 5.96
C ALA A 198 -38.28 21.20 4.49
N PHE A 199 -38.47 20.27 3.57
CA PHE A 199 -38.62 20.54 2.14
C PHE A 199 -40.09 20.80 1.83
N GLN A 200 -40.43 22.03 1.41
CA GLN A 200 -41.79 22.39 1.05
C GLN A 200 -42.26 21.62 -0.20
N ALA A 201 -43.42 21.04 -0.13
CA ALA A 201 -44.03 20.32 -1.24
C ALA A 201 -44.28 21.27 -2.41
N VAL A 202 -43.87 20.88 -3.60
CA VAL A 202 -44.08 21.63 -4.86
C VAL A 202 -45.56 21.63 -5.24
N ASP A 203 -46.23 20.47 -5.13
CA ASP A 203 -47.65 20.30 -5.36
C ASP A 203 -48.32 19.84 -4.06
N GLN A 204 -48.83 20.81 -3.32
CA GLN A 204 -49.45 20.56 -2.03
C GLN A 204 -50.84 19.91 -2.15
N ASP A 205 -51.59 20.20 -3.22
CA ASP A 205 -52.92 19.66 -3.42
C ASP A 205 -52.89 18.19 -3.85
N ALA A 206 -51.93 17.80 -4.67
CA ALA A 206 -51.70 16.41 -4.99
C ALA A 206 -51.28 15.61 -3.73
N LEU A 207 -50.49 16.22 -2.86
CA LEU A 207 -50.07 15.57 -1.61
C LEU A 207 -51.26 15.41 -0.64
N LYS A 208 -52.11 16.44 -0.48
CA LYS A 208 -53.34 16.38 0.31
C LYS A 208 -54.27 15.27 -0.18
N ALA A 209 -54.46 15.20 -1.50
CA ALA A 209 -55.29 14.17 -2.12
C ALA A 209 -54.76 12.76 -1.85
N LYS A 210 -53.44 12.59 -2.02
CA LYS A 210 -52.77 11.29 -1.86
C LYS A 210 -52.83 10.77 -0.42
N PHE A 211 -52.74 11.66 0.56
CA PHE A 211 -52.78 11.29 1.98
C PHE A 211 -54.19 11.46 2.60
N ALA A 212 -55.24 11.81 1.79
CA ALA A 212 -56.59 12.03 2.23
C ALA A 212 -56.73 13.04 3.40
N VAL A 213 -55.92 14.09 3.38
CA VAL A 213 -55.92 15.12 4.42
C VAL A 213 -56.61 16.37 3.92
N SER A 214 -57.74 16.74 4.53
CA SER A 214 -58.57 17.85 4.10
C SER A 214 -58.40 19.16 4.90
N ASN A 215 -57.89 19.08 6.15
CA ASN A 215 -57.80 20.24 7.07
C ASN A 215 -56.34 20.53 7.42
N VAL A 216 -55.56 21.09 6.50
CA VAL A 216 -54.20 21.55 6.75
C VAL A 216 -54.17 23.07 6.68
N ASN A 217 -53.82 23.71 7.78
CA ASN A 217 -53.55 25.14 7.82
C ASN A 217 -52.04 25.37 7.67
N GLY A 218 -51.62 25.93 6.51
CA GLY A 218 -50.25 26.25 6.23
C GLY A 218 -49.54 25.35 5.19
N PRO A 219 -48.29 25.62 4.87
CA PRO A 219 -47.55 24.86 3.87
C PRO A 219 -47.23 23.45 4.34
N ILE A 220 -47.39 22.49 3.42
CA ILE A 220 -47.02 21.09 3.66
C ILE A 220 -45.57 20.89 3.29
N SER A 221 -44.80 20.29 4.18
CA SER A 221 -43.37 19.98 3.97
C SER A 221 -43.08 18.53 4.30
N LEU A 222 -42.12 17.96 3.59
CA LEU A 222 -41.52 16.69 3.94
C LEU A 222 -40.29 16.98 4.83
N VAL A 223 -40.27 16.40 6.01
CA VAL A 223 -39.11 16.57 6.94
C VAL A 223 -38.19 15.40 6.79
N ILE A 224 -36.92 15.70 6.63
CA ILE A 224 -35.83 14.75 6.67
C ILE A 224 -34.90 15.08 7.83
N TRP A 225 -34.29 14.05 8.40
CA TRP A 225 -33.27 14.17 9.41
C TRP A 225 -31.89 13.78 8.83
N THR A 226 -30.84 14.53 9.17
CA THR A 226 -29.48 14.21 8.75
C THR A 226 -28.44 14.69 9.75
N THR A 227 -27.31 13.96 9.82
CA THR A 227 -26.06 14.39 10.48
C THR A 227 -25.03 14.91 9.48
N THR A 228 -25.35 14.90 8.19
CA THR A 228 -24.44 15.29 7.10
C THR A 228 -25.11 16.31 6.18
N PRO A 229 -25.44 17.53 6.68
CA PRO A 229 -26.21 18.52 5.93
C PRO A 229 -25.56 18.96 4.62
N TRP A 230 -24.26 18.84 4.50
CA TRP A 230 -23.52 19.15 3.27
C TRP A 230 -23.75 18.17 2.11
N THR A 231 -24.47 17.06 2.34
CA THR A 231 -24.88 16.12 1.28
C THR A 231 -26.27 16.41 0.71
N LEU A 232 -26.96 17.39 1.27
CA LEU A 232 -28.25 17.85 0.73
C LEU A 232 -28.02 18.61 -0.58
N PRO A 233 -28.87 18.41 -1.61
CA PRO A 233 -28.80 19.11 -2.88
C PRO A 233 -29.04 20.62 -2.76
#